data_3b708057a15a001ac9f646bf70cda141
#
_entry.id   3b708057a15a001ac9f646bf70cda141
#
_cell.length_a   1.000
_cell.length_b   1.000
_cell.length_c   1.000
_cell.angle_alpha   90.00
_cell.angle_beta   90.00
_cell.angle_gamma   90.00
#
_symmetry.space_group_name_H-M   'P 1'
#
loop_
_entity.id
_entity.type
_entity.pdbx_description
1 polymer ?
#
loop_
_entity_poly.entity_id
_entity_poly.type
_entity_poly.pdbx_seq_one_letter_code
_entity_poly.pdbx_strand_id
1 'polypeptide(L)'
;MNIVSHNCLGGYLYNNVMKIPYENPFIWTVIDYNSMFNLITKWNDINFNNFKLDKDQNWNFYIIIDNLVKIQFVHYKFDPKAKIIIGNREKVIGDTVYYCKIWEYIIEKYIIRLKRMLEQNEEPIFCICNFKSDFKDACYTDEQLNELEKLKNVLILRCETLSPLVATKTFFELYKNYLIKKV
;
A
#
# COMPACT_ATOMS: atom_id res chain seq x y z
N MET A 1 10.95 -3.08 11.24
CA MET A 1 9.46 -3.10 11.44
C MET A 1 8.78 -3.02 10.08
N ASN A 2 8.12 -4.08 9.67
CA ASN A 2 7.46 -4.18 8.37
C ASN A 2 5.97 -3.78 8.50
N ILE A 3 5.61 -2.58 8.02
CA ILE A 3 4.22 -2.06 8.07
C ILE A 3 3.62 -2.16 6.68
N VAL A 4 2.59 -2.97 6.53
CA VAL A 4 1.75 -3.03 5.32
C VAL A 4 0.48 -2.24 5.56
N SER A 5 0.21 -1.25 4.75
CA SER A 5 -1.02 -0.46 4.85
C SER A 5 -1.81 -0.49 3.54
N HIS A 6 -3.14 -0.46 3.66
CA HIS A 6 -4.02 -0.53 2.49
C HIS A 6 -4.09 0.79 1.68
N ASN A 7 -3.44 1.84 2.19
CA ASN A 7 -3.41 3.17 1.56
C ASN A 7 -2.08 3.89 1.82
N CYS A 8 -2.03 5.17 1.51
CA CYS A 8 -0.80 5.99 1.60
C CYS A 8 -0.25 6.20 3.03
N LEU A 9 -0.93 5.75 4.09
CA LEU A 9 -0.47 5.91 5.46
C LEU A 9 0.90 5.27 5.69
N GLY A 10 1.13 4.08 5.16
CA GLY A 10 2.44 3.41 5.27
C GLY A 10 3.56 4.28 4.73
N GLY A 11 3.38 4.87 3.55
CA GLY A 11 4.36 5.79 2.97
C GLY A 11 4.63 7.02 3.84
N TYR A 12 3.58 7.57 4.45
CA TYR A 12 3.73 8.69 5.38
C TYR A 12 4.52 8.30 6.63
N LEU A 13 4.22 7.15 7.24
CA LEU A 13 4.92 6.66 8.42
C LEU A 13 6.42 6.47 8.14
N TYR A 14 6.78 5.78 7.06
CA TYR A 14 8.18 5.56 6.69
C TYR A 14 8.93 6.86 6.40
N ASN A 15 8.34 7.74 5.59
CA ASN A 15 9.03 8.93 5.10
C ASN A 15 9.09 10.07 6.12
N ASN A 16 7.98 10.37 6.78
CA ASN A 16 7.86 11.57 7.60
C ASN A 16 8.09 11.32 9.08
N VAL A 17 7.83 10.12 9.56
CA VAL A 17 7.90 9.78 10.98
C VAL A 17 9.16 9.01 11.31
N MET A 18 9.34 7.85 10.69
CA MET A 18 10.49 6.99 10.97
C MET A 18 11.76 7.43 10.24
N LYS A 19 11.61 8.14 9.12
CA LYS A 19 12.72 8.63 8.26
C LYS A 19 13.67 7.50 7.82
N ILE A 20 13.11 6.35 7.53
CA ILE A 20 13.85 5.18 7.06
C ILE A 20 13.44 4.82 5.61
N PRO A 21 14.26 4.08 4.88
CA PRO A 21 13.91 3.61 3.54
C PRO A 21 12.62 2.78 3.53
N TYR A 22 11.89 2.81 2.42
CA TYR A 22 10.73 1.95 2.23
C TYR A 22 11.13 0.48 2.20
N GLU A 23 10.52 -0.30 3.09
CA GLU A 23 10.94 -1.68 3.37
C GLU A 23 10.03 -2.72 2.73
N ASN A 24 8.91 -2.32 2.14
CA ASN A 24 8.00 -3.24 1.45
C ASN A 24 7.35 -2.60 0.21
N PRO A 25 6.81 -3.40 -0.72
CA PRO A 25 6.23 -2.93 -1.98
C PRO A 25 4.87 -2.25 -1.84
N PHE A 26 4.22 -2.33 -0.68
CA PHE A 26 2.87 -1.82 -0.43
C PHE A 26 2.83 -0.34 -0.04
N ILE A 27 3.95 0.35 -0.12
CA ILE A 27 4.08 1.77 0.22
C ILE A 27 3.56 2.65 -0.92
N TRP A 28 2.73 3.65 -0.60
CA TRP A 28 2.10 4.54 -1.56
C TRP A 28 1.19 3.82 -2.57
N THR A 29 0.54 2.78 -2.11
CA THR A 29 -0.42 2.01 -2.92
C THR A 29 -1.79 2.03 -2.27
N VAL A 30 -2.80 1.61 -3.03
CA VAL A 30 -4.13 1.30 -2.52
C VAL A 30 -4.37 -0.19 -2.71
N ILE A 31 -4.90 -0.82 -1.67
CA ILE A 31 -5.19 -2.25 -1.65
C ILE A 31 -6.68 -2.40 -1.30
N ASP A 32 -7.43 -3.08 -2.18
CA ASP A 32 -8.83 -3.39 -1.90
C ASP A 32 -8.99 -4.40 -0.76
N TYR A 33 -10.21 -4.51 -0.25
CA TYR A 33 -10.51 -5.37 0.90
C TYR A 33 -10.10 -6.83 0.66
N ASN A 34 -10.47 -7.42 -0.48
CA ASN A 34 -10.19 -8.83 -0.76
C ASN A 34 -8.68 -9.10 -0.85
N SER A 35 -7.95 -8.19 -1.48
CA SER A 35 -6.49 -8.25 -1.57
C SER A 35 -5.83 -8.11 -0.19
N MET A 36 -6.34 -7.21 0.66
CA MET A 36 -5.83 -7.04 2.03
C MET A 36 -6.14 -8.27 2.89
N PHE A 37 -7.34 -8.83 2.79
CA PHE A 37 -7.73 -10.04 3.49
C PHE A 37 -6.84 -11.23 3.09
N ASN A 38 -6.56 -11.40 1.79
CA ASN A 38 -5.62 -12.42 1.31
C ASN A 38 -4.20 -12.19 1.83
N LEU A 39 -3.71 -10.93 1.83
CA LEU A 39 -2.39 -10.61 2.38
C LEU A 39 -2.28 -11.02 3.85
N ILE A 40 -3.29 -10.71 4.67
CA ILE A 40 -3.27 -11.01 6.09
C ILE A 40 -3.36 -12.51 6.35
N THR A 41 -4.28 -13.20 5.66
CA THR A 41 -4.60 -14.60 5.96
C THR A 41 -3.66 -15.60 5.29
N LYS A 42 -3.02 -15.21 4.18
CA LYS A 42 -2.17 -16.09 3.35
C LYS A 42 -0.74 -15.57 3.17
N TRP A 43 -0.28 -14.69 4.04
CA TRP A 43 1.04 -14.04 3.89
C TRP A 43 2.17 -15.01 3.58
N ASN A 44 2.24 -16.11 4.32
CA ASN A 44 3.31 -17.09 4.17
C ASN A 44 3.17 -18.01 2.93
N ASP A 45 1.98 -18.04 2.33
CA ASP A 45 1.67 -18.88 1.17
C ASP A 45 1.79 -18.11 -0.15
N ILE A 46 1.84 -16.76 -0.09
CA ILE A 46 1.91 -15.91 -1.28
C ILE A 46 3.32 -15.97 -1.89
N ASN A 47 3.38 -16.33 -3.17
CA ASN A 47 4.62 -16.18 -3.93
C ASN A 47 4.76 -14.74 -4.46
N PHE A 48 5.39 -13.86 -3.71
CA PHE A 48 5.60 -12.46 -4.06
C PHE A 48 6.44 -12.23 -5.32
N ASN A 49 7.19 -13.24 -5.77
CA ASN A 49 7.94 -13.17 -7.03
C ASN A 49 7.06 -13.51 -8.25
N ASN A 50 5.90 -14.12 -8.05
CA ASN A 50 4.92 -14.37 -9.08
C ASN A 50 3.99 -13.17 -9.23
N PHE A 51 4.39 -12.17 -9.98
CA PHE A 51 3.58 -10.98 -10.19
C PHE A 51 3.45 -10.62 -11.66
N LYS A 52 2.35 -9.97 -11.98
CA LYS A 52 2.11 -9.38 -13.30
C LYS A 52 1.63 -7.94 -13.18
N LEU A 53 1.93 -7.18 -14.20
CA LEU A 53 1.44 -5.82 -14.34
C LEU A 53 0.11 -5.81 -15.06
N ASP A 54 -0.76 -4.90 -14.65
CA ASP A 54 -2.05 -4.68 -15.26
C ASP A 54 -2.44 -3.20 -15.23
N LYS A 55 -3.39 -2.83 -16.04
CA LYS A 55 -3.96 -1.49 -16.07
C LYS A 55 -5.45 -1.57 -16.39
N ASP A 56 -6.23 -0.66 -15.85
CA ASP A 56 -7.62 -0.51 -16.23
C ASP A 56 -7.80 0.45 -17.43
N GLN A 57 -9.07 0.62 -17.85
CA GLN A 57 -9.44 1.53 -18.93
C GLN A 57 -9.17 3.02 -18.61
N ASN A 58 -9.03 3.35 -17.32
CA ASN A 58 -8.71 4.70 -16.83
C ASN A 58 -7.21 4.91 -16.60
N TRP A 59 -6.39 3.96 -17.08
CA TRP A 59 -4.94 4.00 -16.94
C TRP A 59 -4.43 4.03 -15.51
N ASN A 60 -5.17 3.45 -14.58
CA ASN A 60 -4.61 3.14 -13.27
C ASN A 60 -3.71 1.91 -13.39
N PHE A 61 -2.55 1.96 -12.76
CA PHE A 61 -1.55 0.90 -12.79
C PHE A 61 -1.70 -0.01 -11.58
N TYR A 62 -1.61 -1.32 -11.85
CA TYR A 62 -1.72 -2.35 -10.84
C TYR A 62 -0.58 -3.36 -10.95
N ILE A 63 -0.17 -3.91 -9.80
CA ILE A 63 0.55 -5.19 -9.74
C ILE A 63 -0.40 -6.21 -9.14
N ILE A 64 -0.52 -7.36 -9.80
CA ILE A 64 -1.28 -8.51 -9.32
C ILE A 64 -0.27 -9.56 -8.90
N ILE A 65 -0.25 -9.91 -7.61
CA ILE A 65 0.69 -10.83 -6.99
C ILE A 65 -0.03 -12.15 -6.79
N ASP A 66 0.53 -13.22 -7.34
CA ASP A 66 0.09 -14.61 -7.21
C ASP A 66 -1.41 -14.82 -7.54
N ASN A 67 -1.98 -13.95 -8.36
CA ASN A 67 -3.41 -13.85 -8.64
C ASN A 67 -4.32 -13.65 -7.40
N LEU A 68 -3.75 -13.38 -6.24
CA LEU A 68 -4.44 -13.24 -4.96
C LEU A 68 -4.54 -11.80 -4.47
N VAL A 69 -3.54 -10.97 -4.79
CA VAL A 69 -3.41 -9.63 -4.27
C VAL A 69 -3.25 -8.63 -5.40
N LYS A 70 -4.14 -7.64 -5.45
CA LYS A 70 -4.07 -6.53 -6.40
C LYS A 70 -3.71 -5.25 -5.66
N ILE A 71 -2.62 -4.62 -6.06
CA ILE A 71 -2.17 -3.34 -5.51
C ILE A 71 -2.18 -2.26 -6.58
N GLN A 72 -2.77 -1.11 -6.27
CA GLN A 72 -2.87 0.04 -7.18
C GLN A 72 -1.82 1.08 -6.82
N PHE A 73 -1.11 1.59 -7.82
CA PHE A 73 -0.15 2.68 -7.70
C PHE A 73 -0.82 4.03 -7.94
N VAL A 74 -1.34 4.65 -6.90
CA VAL A 74 -2.16 5.87 -7.01
C VAL A 74 -1.40 7.15 -7.38
N HIS A 75 -0.07 7.14 -7.20
CA HIS A 75 0.76 8.30 -7.53
C HIS A 75 1.31 8.28 -8.97
N TYR A 76 0.90 7.30 -9.76
CA TYR A 76 1.25 7.16 -11.17
C TYR A 76 -0.02 7.14 -11.99
N LYS A 77 -0.31 8.25 -12.64
CA LYS A 77 -1.42 8.37 -13.58
C LYS A 77 -0.87 8.71 -14.95
N PHE A 78 -1.42 8.07 -15.95
CA PHE A 78 -1.17 8.43 -17.33
C PHE A 78 -2.42 9.11 -17.89
N ASP A 79 -2.26 10.34 -18.40
CA ASP A 79 -3.27 10.98 -19.22
C ASP A 79 -2.86 10.79 -20.68
N PRO A 80 -3.64 10.05 -21.49
CA PRO A 80 -3.33 9.85 -22.91
C PRO A 80 -3.28 11.17 -23.70
N LYS A 81 -3.75 12.28 -23.11
CA LYS A 81 -3.76 13.62 -23.76
C LYS A 81 -2.51 14.45 -23.49
N ALA A 82 -1.49 13.97 -22.77
CA ALA A 82 -0.17 14.61 -22.68
C ALA A 82 0.51 14.69 -21.29
N LYS A 83 0.08 14.01 -20.25
CA LYS A 83 0.69 14.25 -18.94
C LYS A 83 0.98 12.96 -18.18
N ILE A 84 2.25 12.78 -17.77
CA ILE A 84 2.61 11.82 -16.74
C ILE A 84 2.71 12.57 -15.41
N ILE A 85 2.01 12.06 -14.41
CA ILE A 85 2.12 12.52 -13.03
C ILE A 85 2.96 11.50 -12.27
N ILE A 86 4.17 11.89 -11.87
CA ILE A 86 5.02 11.12 -10.96
C ILE A 86 5.06 11.88 -9.63
N GLY A 87 4.34 11.38 -8.64
CA GLY A 87 4.12 12.11 -7.40
C GLY A 87 3.36 13.42 -7.67
N ASN A 88 3.82 14.53 -7.11
CA ASN A 88 3.24 15.86 -7.34
C ASN A 88 3.87 16.62 -8.53
N ARG A 89 4.63 15.94 -9.38
CA ARG A 89 5.31 16.58 -10.52
C ARG A 89 4.68 16.14 -11.82
N GLU A 90 4.07 17.07 -12.52
CA GLU A 90 3.62 16.86 -13.91
C GLU A 90 4.82 16.90 -14.86
N LYS A 91 4.94 15.89 -15.72
CA LYS A 91 5.80 15.95 -16.90
C LYS A 91 4.92 15.79 -18.14
N VAL A 92 4.99 16.77 -19.02
CA VAL A 92 4.33 16.71 -20.34
C VAL A 92 5.10 15.73 -21.22
N ILE A 93 4.41 14.73 -21.76
CA ILE A 93 5.03 13.72 -22.62
C ILE A 93 4.06 13.30 -23.70
N GLY A 94 4.48 13.49 -24.92
CA GLY A 94 3.69 13.22 -26.14
C GLY A 94 3.90 11.85 -26.76
N ASP A 95 4.33 10.77 -26.01
CA ASP A 95 4.75 9.57 -26.73
C ASP A 95 4.60 8.25 -25.95
N THR A 96 4.29 7.18 -26.69
CA THR A 96 4.17 5.79 -26.22
C THR A 96 5.43 5.26 -25.52
N VAL A 97 6.60 5.80 -25.84
CA VAL A 97 7.91 5.45 -25.25
C VAL A 97 7.95 5.68 -23.74
N TYR A 98 7.22 6.67 -23.25
CA TYR A 98 7.20 6.98 -21.81
C TYR A 98 6.31 6.04 -20.98
N TYR A 99 5.33 5.45 -21.62
CA TYR A 99 4.52 4.41 -21.00
C TYR A 99 5.37 3.23 -20.55
N CYS A 100 6.25 2.73 -21.40
CA CYS A 100 7.20 1.68 -21.05
C CYS A 100 8.10 2.09 -19.88
N LYS A 101 8.57 3.33 -19.84
CA LYS A 101 9.44 3.82 -18.75
C LYS A 101 8.73 3.91 -17.39
N ILE A 102 7.43 4.20 -17.35
CA ILE A 102 6.66 4.18 -16.09
C ILE A 102 6.54 2.74 -15.59
N TRP A 103 6.23 1.80 -16.47
CA TRP A 103 6.17 0.39 -16.14
C TRP A 103 7.50 -0.11 -15.59
N GLU A 104 8.59 0.16 -16.28
CA GLU A 104 9.95 -0.17 -15.82
C GLU A 104 10.23 0.41 -14.44
N TYR A 105 9.89 1.67 -14.22
CA TYR A 105 10.08 2.34 -12.94
C TYR A 105 9.23 1.72 -11.83
N ILE A 106 7.97 1.37 -12.08
CA ILE A 106 7.09 0.70 -11.10
C ILE A 106 7.65 -0.67 -10.75
N ILE A 107 8.07 -1.45 -11.75
CA ILE A 107 8.67 -2.77 -11.57
C ILE A 107 9.95 -2.66 -10.75
N GLU A 108 10.85 -1.78 -11.11
CA GLU A 108 12.11 -1.57 -10.39
C GLU A 108 11.85 -1.24 -8.91
N LYS A 109 10.92 -0.32 -8.64
CA LYS A 109 10.54 0.03 -7.27
C LYS A 109 9.93 -1.15 -6.51
N TYR A 110 9.06 -1.91 -7.17
CA TYR A 110 8.47 -3.11 -6.58
C TYR A 110 9.54 -4.13 -6.21
N ILE A 111 10.44 -4.46 -7.13
CA ILE A 111 11.51 -5.45 -6.92
C ILE A 111 12.45 -5.03 -5.80
N ILE A 112 12.92 -3.78 -5.80
CA ILE A 112 13.82 -3.26 -4.76
C ILE A 112 13.17 -3.35 -3.36
N ARG A 113 11.89 -2.96 -3.26
CA ARG A 113 11.18 -2.98 -1.99
C ARG A 113 10.82 -4.41 -1.55
N LEU A 114 10.46 -5.27 -2.50
CA LEU A 114 10.22 -6.69 -2.25
C LEU A 114 11.48 -7.38 -1.69
N LYS A 115 12.63 -7.13 -2.30
CA LYS A 115 13.90 -7.67 -1.81
C LYS A 115 14.16 -7.26 -0.36
N ARG A 116 14.01 -5.98 -0.02
CA ARG A 116 14.15 -5.50 1.36
C ARG A 116 13.19 -6.17 2.32
N MET A 117 11.93 -6.34 1.91
CA MET A 117 10.92 -7.01 2.71
C MET A 117 11.28 -8.46 3.03
N LEU A 118 11.75 -9.19 2.03
CA LEU A 118 12.14 -10.59 2.18
C LEU A 118 13.42 -10.77 3.02
N GLU A 119 14.35 -9.82 2.93
CA GLU A 119 15.59 -9.82 3.72
C GLU A 119 15.35 -9.59 5.23
N GLN A 120 14.27 -8.91 5.61
CA GLN A 120 13.97 -8.63 7.02
C GLN A 120 13.46 -9.85 7.80
N ASN A 121 12.88 -10.82 7.12
CA ASN A 121 12.28 -12.02 7.74
C ASN A 121 11.34 -11.71 8.95
N GLU A 122 10.70 -10.52 8.91
CA GLU A 122 9.77 -10.07 9.94
C GLU A 122 8.32 -10.25 9.49
N GLU A 123 7.48 -10.80 10.36
CA GLU A 123 6.04 -10.80 10.15
C GLU A 123 5.54 -9.35 10.04
N PRO A 124 4.75 -9.00 9.01
CA PRO A 124 4.25 -7.64 8.86
C PRO A 124 3.18 -7.32 9.90
N ILE A 125 3.06 -6.02 10.18
CA ILE A 125 1.92 -5.45 10.87
C ILE A 125 1.04 -4.79 9.81
N PHE A 126 -0.18 -5.25 9.71
CA PHE A 126 -1.17 -4.71 8.78
C PHE A 126 -1.87 -3.52 9.42
N CYS A 127 -1.66 -2.35 8.85
CA CYS A 127 -2.23 -1.10 9.37
C CYS A 127 -3.34 -0.62 8.43
N ILE A 128 -4.56 -0.62 8.93
CA ILE A 128 -5.74 -0.22 8.17
C ILE A 128 -6.26 1.09 8.75
N CYS A 129 -6.25 2.13 7.94
CA CYS A 129 -6.73 3.45 8.32
C CYS A 129 -7.90 3.83 7.42
N ASN A 130 -9.11 3.63 7.92
CA ASN A 130 -10.33 3.95 7.17
C ASN A 130 -10.65 5.43 7.34
N PHE A 131 -10.19 6.24 6.41
CA PHE A 131 -10.64 7.61 6.30
C PHE A 131 -11.38 7.82 4.99
N LYS A 132 -12.34 8.73 5.01
CA LYS A 132 -13.06 9.14 3.80
C LYS A 132 -12.02 9.72 2.82
N SER A 133 -11.60 8.89 1.87
CA SER A 133 -10.70 9.31 0.80
C SER A 133 -11.49 9.43 -0.50
N ASP A 134 -10.96 10.19 -1.45
CA ASP A 134 -11.49 10.24 -2.81
C ASP A 134 -11.33 8.89 -3.55
N PHE A 135 -10.62 7.95 -2.96
CA PHE A 135 -10.44 6.59 -3.46
C PHE A 135 -11.47 5.66 -2.81
N LYS A 136 -12.60 5.45 -3.48
CA LYS A 136 -13.69 4.59 -2.98
C LYS A 136 -13.21 3.17 -2.61
N ASP A 137 -12.25 2.62 -3.37
CA ASP A 137 -11.70 1.28 -3.16
C ASP A 137 -10.78 1.19 -1.93
N ALA A 138 -10.40 2.34 -1.35
CA ALA A 138 -9.61 2.41 -0.12
C ALA A 138 -10.47 2.56 1.15
N CYS A 139 -11.80 2.54 1.02
CA CYS A 139 -12.71 2.63 2.15
C CYS A 139 -13.37 1.26 2.38
N TYR A 140 -13.10 0.66 3.53
CA TYR A 140 -13.74 -0.59 3.93
C TYR A 140 -15.00 -0.32 4.75
N THR A 141 -15.99 -1.21 4.66
CA THR A 141 -17.20 -1.11 5.48
C THR A 141 -16.89 -1.46 6.94
N ASP A 142 -17.79 -1.10 7.85
CA ASP A 142 -17.61 -1.43 9.26
C ASP A 142 -17.61 -2.95 9.50
N GLU A 143 -18.39 -3.72 8.73
CA GLU A 143 -18.40 -5.17 8.79
C GLU A 143 -17.03 -5.74 8.36
N GLN A 144 -16.45 -5.21 7.28
CA GLN A 144 -15.13 -5.58 6.79
C GLN A 144 -14.03 -5.24 7.80
N LEU A 145 -14.10 -4.06 8.41
CA LEU A 145 -13.15 -3.67 9.46
C LEU A 145 -13.26 -4.58 10.69
N ASN A 146 -14.48 -4.91 11.12
CA ASN A 146 -14.71 -5.79 12.25
C ASN A 146 -14.24 -7.22 12.00
N GLU A 147 -14.28 -7.67 10.74
CA GLU A 147 -13.71 -8.96 10.34
C GLU A 147 -12.18 -8.94 10.42
N LEU A 148 -11.55 -7.92 9.85
CA LEU A 148 -10.09 -7.78 9.85
C LEU A 148 -9.52 -7.59 11.26
N GLU A 149 -10.23 -6.88 12.15
CA GLU A 149 -9.79 -6.62 13.53
C GLU A 149 -9.62 -7.88 14.37
N LYS A 150 -10.29 -8.98 13.98
CA LYS A 150 -10.18 -10.29 14.64
C LYS A 150 -8.92 -11.07 14.22
N LEU A 151 -8.26 -10.62 13.15
CA LEU A 151 -7.10 -11.30 12.61
C LEU A 151 -5.82 -10.90 13.35
N LYS A 152 -4.83 -11.80 13.32
CA LYS A 152 -3.53 -11.57 13.94
C LYS A 152 -2.77 -10.45 13.19
N ASN A 153 -2.02 -9.67 13.93
CA ASN A 153 -1.14 -8.61 13.41
C ASN A 153 -1.86 -7.47 12.67
N VAL A 154 -3.14 -7.25 12.93
CA VAL A 154 -3.93 -6.18 12.34
C VAL A 154 -4.14 -5.05 13.33
N LEU A 155 -3.90 -3.83 12.89
CA LEU A 155 -4.21 -2.60 13.61
C LEU A 155 -5.21 -1.77 12.81
N ILE A 156 -6.40 -1.57 13.36
CA ILE A 156 -7.44 -0.73 12.75
C ILE A 156 -7.35 0.67 13.36
N LEU A 157 -7.03 1.66 12.53
CA LEU A 157 -7.06 3.07 12.89
C LEU A 157 -8.41 3.66 12.48
N ARG A 158 -9.29 3.83 13.42
CA ARG A 158 -10.60 4.49 13.21
C ARG A 158 -10.39 6.00 13.37
N CYS A 159 -10.08 6.69 12.27
CA CYS A 159 -9.84 8.12 12.23
C CYS A 159 -10.98 8.83 11.50
N GLU A 160 -11.61 9.81 12.13
CA GLU A 160 -12.67 10.61 11.50
C GLU A 160 -12.13 11.63 10.48
N THR A 161 -10.86 11.96 10.57
CA THR A 161 -10.23 12.98 9.72
C THR A 161 -8.93 12.49 9.07
N LEU A 162 -8.71 12.95 7.85
CA LEU A 162 -7.52 12.72 7.02
C LEU A 162 -6.25 13.44 7.54
N SER A 163 -6.14 13.74 8.83
CA SER A 163 -4.90 14.34 9.34
C SER A 163 -3.82 13.25 9.49
N PRO A 164 -2.75 13.26 8.69
CA PRO A 164 -1.64 12.31 8.84
C PRO A 164 -1.04 12.35 10.24
N LEU A 165 -1.10 13.49 10.91
CA LEU A 165 -0.62 13.66 12.27
C LEU A 165 -1.47 12.88 13.28
N VAL A 166 -2.80 12.94 13.15
CA VAL A 166 -3.74 12.20 14.02
C VAL A 166 -3.59 10.71 13.78
N ALA A 167 -3.57 10.28 12.51
CA ALA A 167 -3.36 8.88 12.16
C ALA A 167 -2.05 8.32 12.72
N THR A 168 -0.98 9.11 12.68
CA THR A 168 0.34 8.73 13.23
C THR A 168 0.29 8.56 14.74
N LYS A 169 -0.32 9.49 15.47
CA LYS A 169 -0.45 9.40 16.93
C LYS A 169 -1.24 8.16 17.31
N THR A 170 -2.39 7.95 16.69
CA THR A 170 -3.24 6.77 16.90
C THR A 170 -2.49 5.47 16.58
N PHE A 171 -1.71 5.44 15.49
CA PHE A 171 -0.88 4.29 15.15
C PHE A 171 0.08 3.93 16.28
N PHE A 172 0.85 4.89 16.80
CA PHE A 172 1.83 4.61 17.86
C PHE A 172 1.18 4.17 19.17
N GLU A 173 0.03 4.72 19.53
CA GLU A 173 -0.73 4.28 20.69
C GLU A 173 -1.20 2.82 20.55
N LEU A 174 -1.78 2.46 19.41
CA LEU A 174 -2.21 1.09 19.12
C LEU A 174 -1.03 0.12 19.03
N TYR A 175 0.06 0.53 18.38
CA TYR A 175 1.26 -0.27 18.24
C TYR A 175 1.91 -0.58 19.60
N LYS A 176 1.99 0.41 20.48
CA LYS A 176 2.46 0.21 21.86
C LYS A 176 1.62 -0.83 22.61
N ASN A 177 0.29 -0.72 22.51
CA ASN A 177 -0.62 -1.67 23.13
C ASN A 177 -0.51 -3.08 22.50
N TYR A 178 -0.27 -3.16 21.21
CA TYR A 178 -0.02 -4.41 20.50
C TYR A 178 1.26 -5.10 20.99
N LEU A 179 2.35 -4.35 21.19
CA LEU A 179 3.60 -4.90 21.73
C LEU A 179 3.42 -5.43 23.15
N ILE A 180 2.66 -4.71 23.99
CA ILE A 180 2.39 -5.15 25.37
C ILE A 180 1.62 -6.49 25.41
N LYS A 181 0.73 -6.72 24.45
CA LYS A 181 -0.03 -7.98 24.35
C LYS A 181 0.78 -9.17 23.79
N LYS A 182 1.94 -8.91 23.17
CA LYS A 182 2.83 -9.96 22.63
C LYS A 182 3.83 -10.48 23.66
N VAL A 183 4.03 -9.77 24.77
CA VAL A 183 4.86 -10.17 25.92
C VAL A 183 4.00 -10.93 26.93
#